data_86c4e6740bc03258cc42eecb00cd6549
#
_entry.id   86c4e6740bc03258cc42eecb00cd6549
#
_cell.length_a   1.000
_cell.length_b   1.000
_cell.length_c   1.000
_cell.angle_alpha   90.00
_cell.angle_beta   90.00
_cell.angle_gamma   90.00
#
_symmetry.space_group_name_H-M   'P 1'
#
loop_
_entity.id
_entity.type
_entity.pdbx_description
1 polymer ?
#
loop_
_entity_poly.entity_id
_entity_poly.type
_entity_poly.pdbx_seq_one_letter_code
_entity_poly.pdbx_strand_id
1 'polypeptide(L)'
;KMGLKLIQAKATKSDLKNKKTDDLLRGKPEQYIKEELDPPNEQFLAAVLASRPQLGNLPEDDPVFRGETFDTPHAIDKGLVDASMTFPEAVAKAVELGRSYMEIENIKRSALNYL
;
A
#
# COMPACT_ATOMS: atom_id res chain seq x y z
N LYS A 1 36.05 3.08 -15.86
CA LYS A 1 34.60 2.90 -16.09
C LYS A 1 34.40 1.57 -16.78
N MET A 2 33.92 0.54 -16.09
CA MET A 2 33.40 -0.65 -16.73
C MET A 2 32.01 -0.30 -17.30
N GLY A 3 31.92 -0.07 -18.62
CA GLY A 3 30.66 0.16 -19.30
C GLY A 3 30.04 -1.16 -19.73
N LEU A 4 28.89 -1.53 -19.20
CA LEU A 4 28.08 -2.62 -19.73
C LEU A 4 27.42 -2.14 -21.03
N LYS A 5 27.66 -2.83 -22.13
CA LYS A 5 26.97 -2.61 -23.40
C LYS A 5 25.77 -3.57 -23.46
N LEU A 6 24.58 -3.03 -23.35
CA LEU A 6 23.36 -3.80 -23.53
C LEU A 6 23.06 -3.94 -25.02
N ILE A 7 23.02 -5.17 -25.51
CA ILE A 7 22.58 -5.49 -26.88
C ILE A 7 21.20 -6.13 -26.75
N GLN A 8 20.21 -5.53 -27.39
CA GLN A 8 18.84 -6.01 -27.38
C GLN A 8 18.42 -6.38 -28.80
N ALA A 9 17.99 -7.63 -28.97
CA ALA A 9 17.43 -8.12 -30.21
C ALA A 9 15.99 -8.56 -30.03
N LYS A 10 15.12 -8.19 -30.95
CA LYS A 10 13.68 -8.51 -30.92
C LYS A 10 13.29 -9.12 -32.27
N ALA A 11 12.29 -10.01 -32.26
CA ALA A 11 11.68 -10.48 -33.50
C ALA A 11 10.94 -9.32 -34.17
N THR A 12 10.85 -9.35 -35.51
CA THR A 12 10.27 -8.27 -36.31
C THR A 12 8.84 -7.92 -35.91
N LYS A 13 8.03 -8.91 -35.51
CA LYS A 13 6.62 -8.72 -35.03
C LYS A 13 6.52 -8.55 -33.52
N SER A 14 7.61 -8.29 -32.81
CA SER A 14 7.64 -8.06 -31.34
C SER A 14 8.25 -6.70 -31.00
N ASP A 15 8.02 -5.71 -31.83
CA ASP A 15 8.55 -4.36 -31.71
C ASP A 15 8.05 -3.62 -30.44
N LEU A 16 6.85 -3.97 -29.97
CA LEU A 16 6.29 -3.41 -28.73
C LEU A 16 6.79 -4.10 -27.45
N LYS A 17 7.44 -5.28 -27.58
CA LYS A 17 7.99 -5.97 -26.42
C LYS A 17 9.07 -5.12 -25.74
N ASN A 18 8.88 -4.86 -24.46
CA ASN A 18 9.75 -4.02 -23.63
C ASN A 18 9.84 -2.54 -24.11
N LYS A 19 8.95 -2.08 -25.00
CA LYS A 19 9.00 -0.70 -25.52
C LYS A 19 9.02 0.33 -24.40
N LYS A 20 8.16 0.19 -23.39
CA LYS A 20 8.07 1.11 -22.25
C LYS A 20 9.39 1.19 -21.47
N THR A 21 10.03 0.03 -21.23
CA THR A 21 11.33 -0.04 -20.54
C THR A 21 12.44 0.56 -21.40
N ASP A 22 12.41 0.32 -22.69
CA ASP A 22 13.39 0.89 -23.61
C ASP A 22 13.27 2.42 -23.70
N ASP A 23 12.04 2.92 -23.73
CA ASP A 23 11.78 4.36 -23.74
C ASP A 23 12.20 5.00 -22.40
N LEU A 24 11.92 4.34 -21.25
CA LEU A 24 12.41 4.77 -19.94
C LEU A 24 13.94 4.91 -19.91
N LEU A 25 14.66 3.91 -20.41
CA LEU A 25 16.13 3.93 -20.46
C LEU A 25 16.68 5.02 -21.40
N ARG A 26 15.88 5.50 -22.34
CA ARG A 26 16.19 6.63 -23.24
C ARG A 26 15.75 7.99 -22.69
N GLY A 27 15.31 8.06 -21.43
CA GLY A 27 14.85 9.28 -20.80
C GLY A 27 13.43 9.69 -21.17
N LYS A 28 12.57 8.74 -21.60
CA LYS A 28 11.15 8.94 -21.91
C LYS A 28 10.29 8.09 -20.98
N PRO A 29 10.11 8.52 -19.73
CA PRO A 29 9.48 7.72 -18.68
C PRO A 29 7.94 7.72 -18.71
N GLU A 30 7.30 8.61 -19.46
CA GLU A 30 5.89 8.96 -19.33
C GLU A 30 4.97 7.75 -19.46
N GLN A 31 5.19 6.92 -20.49
CA GLN A 31 4.38 5.73 -20.70
C GLN A 31 4.62 4.69 -19.61
N TYR A 32 5.85 4.52 -19.16
CA TYR A 32 6.19 3.59 -18.08
C TYR A 32 5.52 4.01 -16.76
N ILE A 33 5.58 5.29 -16.41
CA ILE A 33 4.93 5.83 -15.21
C ILE A 33 3.43 5.57 -15.27
N LYS A 34 2.77 5.98 -16.35
CA LYS A 34 1.31 5.92 -16.49
C LYS A 34 0.76 4.48 -16.51
N GLU A 35 1.50 3.53 -17.08
CA GLU A 35 0.99 2.18 -17.28
C GLU A 35 1.53 1.15 -16.29
N GLU A 36 2.71 1.39 -15.71
CA GLU A 36 3.37 0.43 -14.82
C GLU A 36 3.45 0.89 -13.35
N LEU A 37 3.50 2.21 -13.10
CA LEU A 37 3.65 2.72 -11.73
C LEU A 37 2.35 3.30 -11.16
N ASP A 38 1.63 4.10 -11.93
CA ASP A 38 0.41 4.75 -11.42
C ASP A 38 -0.69 3.74 -11.04
N PRO A 39 -1.04 2.72 -11.85
CA PRO A 39 -2.13 1.82 -11.50
C PRO A 39 -1.87 1.00 -10.23
N PRO A 40 -0.69 0.40 -9.99
CA PRO A 40 -0.39 -0.24 -8.71
C PRO A 40 -0.41 0.73 -7.52
N ASN A 41 0.06 1.96 -7.71
CA ASN A 41 0.02 2.98 -6.67
C ASN A 41 -1.41 3.37 -6.30
N GLU A 42 -2.28 3.55 -7.28
CA GLU A 42 -3.71 3.81 -7.04
C GLU A 42 -4.39 2.67 -6.28
N GLN A 43 -4.11 1.42 -6.66
CA GLN A 43 -4.63 0.25 -5.96
C GLN A 43 -4.11 0.17 -4.51
N PHE A 44 -2.84 0.46 -4.30
CA PHE A 44 -2.24 0.52 -2.97
C PHE A 44 -2.91 1.57 -2.09
N LEU A 45 -3.05 2.80 -2.59
CA LEU A 45 -3.71 3.88 -1.85
C LEU A 45 -5.17 3.56 -1.54
N ALA A 46 -5.90 2.97 -2.49
CA ALA A 46 -7.28 2.53 -2.25
C ALA A 46 -7.37 1.47 -1.14
N ALA A 47 -6.45 0.50 -1.10
CA ALA A 47 -6.39 -0.51 -0.05
C ALA A 47 -6.05 0.09 1.32
N VAL A 48 -5.13 1.05 1.36
CA VAL A 48 -4.77 1.78 2.59
C VAL A 48 -5.98 2.56 3.12
N LEU A 49 -6.68 3.31 2.28
CA LEU A 49 -7.86 4.08 2.67
C LEU A 49 -9.01 3.17 3.12
N ALA A 50 -9.20 2.02 2.48
CA ALA A 50 -10.20 1.04 2.91
C ALA A 50 -9.91 0.47 4.30
N SER A 51 -8.63 0.27 4.62
CA SER A 51 -8.18 -0.25 5.91
C SER A 51 -8.09 0.82 7.01
N ARG A 52 -7.88 2.07 6.63
CA ARG A 52 -7.72 3.23 7.51
C ARG A 52 -8.55 4.42 7.02
N PRO A 53 -9.89 4.35 7.19
CA PRO A 53 -10.79 5.38 6.69
C PRO A 53 -10.52 6.78 7.23
N GLN A 54 -9.92 6.89 8.43
CA GLN A 54 -9.55 8.17 9.04
C GLN A 54 -8.55 8.97 8.20
N LEU A 55 -7.75 8.32 7.36
CA LEU A 55 -6.84 9.00 6.45
C LEU A 55 -7.58 9.79 5.36
N GLY A 56 -8.83 9.44 5.07
CA GLY A 56 -9.68 10.19 4.14
C GLY A 56 -10.03 11.61 4.60
N ASN A 57 -9.74 11.95 5.87
CA ASN A 57 -9.89 13.33 6.38
C ASN A 57 -8.67 14.22 6.08
N LEU A 58 -7.57 13.63 5.62
CA LEU A 58 -6.37 14.37 5.22
C LEU A 58 -6.57 14.99 3.82
N PRO A 59 -5.89 16.11 3.52
CA PRO A 59 -5.84 16.65 2.17
C PRO A 59 -5.32 15.63 1.15
N GLU A 60 -5.79 15.69 -0.10
CA GLU A 60 -5.33 14.79 -1.17
C GLU A 60 -3.83 14.89 -1.46
N ASP A 61 -3.24 16.05 -1.21
CA ASP A 61 -1.80 16.31 -1.38
C ASP A 61 -0.98 16.09 -0.11
N ASP A 62 -1.57 15.52 0.95
CA ASP A 62 -0.84 15.22 2.18
C ASP A 62 0.34 14.28 1.89
N PRO A 63 1.51 14.51 2.51
CA PRO A 63 2.70 13.67 2.34
C PRO A 63 2.45 12.17 2.55
N VAL A 64 1.46 11.79 3.35
CA VAL A 64 1.02 10.39 3.54
C VAL A 64 0.69 9.69 2.22
N PHE A 65 0.09 10.42 1.26
CA PHE A 65 -0.30 9.87 -0.04
C PHE A 65 0.80 10.00 -1.11
N ARG A 66 1.93 10.60 -0.75
CA ARG A 66 3.00 10.95 -1.69
C ARG A 66 4.30 10.17 -1.47
N GLY A 67 4.25 9.07 -0.69
CA GLY A 67 5.40 8.21 -0.45
C GLY A 67 6.40 8.76 0.57
N GLU A 68 6.00 9.71 1.41
CA GLU A 68 6.83 10.20 2.51
C GLU A 68 6.97 9.13 3.59
N THR A 69 8.10 9.15 4.28
CA THR A 69 8.40 8.27 5.42
C THR A 69 8.25 9.04 6.73
N PHE A 70 7.72 8.36 7.75
CA PHE A 70 7.44 8.95 9.05
C PHE A 70 8.10 8.14 10.16
N ASP A 71 8.62 8.82 11.17
CA ASP A 71 8.94 8.16 12.44
C ASP A 71 7.64 7.77 13.17
N THR A 72 7.79 6.96 14.23
CA THR A 72 6.63 6.40 14.93
C THR A 72 5.67 7.47 15.51
N PRO A 73 6.14 8.53 16.21
CA PRO A 73 5.24 9.58 16.70
C PRO A 73 4.44 10.25 15.58
N HIS A 74 5.09 10.64 14.49
CA HIS A 74 4.42 11.28 13.36
C HIS A 74 3.48 10.32 12.61
N ALA A 75 3.83 9.03 12.52
CA ALA A 75 2.95 8.02 11.95
C ALA A 75 1.66 7.82 12.78
N ILE A 76 1.75 7.90 14.11
CA ILE A 76 0.59 7.88 15.01
C ILE A 76 -0.27 9.13 14.81
N ASP A 77 0.34 10.31 14.82
CA ASP A 77 -0.37 11.59 14.63
C ASP A 77 -1.11 11.66 13.29
N LYS A 78 -0.53 11.09 12.24
CA LYS A 78 -1.15 11.00 10.92
C LYS A 78 -2.24 9.91 10.82
N GLY A 79 -2.31 9.01 11.78
CA GLY A 79 -3.27 7.89 11.75
C GLY A 79 -2.82 6.70 10.90
N LEU A 80 -1.55 6.64 10.54
CA LEU A 80 -0.96 5.52 9.79
C LEU A 80 -0.82 4.27 10.65
N VAL A 81 -0.52 4.45 11.95
CA VAL A 81 -0.43 3.38 12.94
C VAL A 81 -1.21 3.78 14.19
N ASP A 82 -1.63 2.80 14.99
CA ASP A 82 -2.47 3.05 16.17
C ASP A 82 -1.63 3.28 17.43
N ALA A 83 -0.52 2.58 17.57
CA ALA A 83 0.34 2.66 18.74
C ALA A 83 1.74 2.13 18.46
N SER A 84 2.66 2.43 19.36
CA SER A 84 3.99 1.83 19.44
C SER A 84 4.05 0.92 20.66
N MET A 85 4.51 -0.30 20.49
CA MET A 85 4.63 -1.27 21.58
C MET A 85 5.70 -2.31 21.27
N THR A 86 6.18 -3.00 22.29
CA THR A 86 7.07 -4.14 22.14
C THR A 86 6.34 -5.32 21.52
N PHE A 87 7.08 -6.30 21.00
CA PHE A 87 6.48 -7.50 20.44
C PHE A 87 5.60 -8.27 21.45
N PRO A 88 6.01 -8.52 22.71
CA PRO A 88 5.16 -9.15 23.71
C PRO A 88 3.85 -8.36 23.98
N GLU A 89 3.94 -7.04 24.05
CA GLU A 89 2.78 -6.16 24.22
C GLU A 89 1.82 -6.24 23.03
N ALA A 90 2.35 -6.28 21.81
CA ALA A 90 1.57 -6.44 20.60
C ALA A 90 0.83 -7.78 20.55
N VAL A 91 1.49 -8.87 20.98
CA VAL A 91 0.86 -10.19 21.09
C VAL A 91 -0.26 -10.18 22.13
N ALA A 92 -0.03 -9.59 23.31
CA ALA A 92 -1.06 -9.46 24.35
C ALA A 92 -2.24 -8.64 23.85
N LYS A 93 -2.00 -7.54 23.15
CA LYS A 93 -3.06 -6.69 22.57
C LYS A 93 -3.86 -7.42 21.49
N ALA A 94 -3.21 -8.19 20.64
CA ALA A 94 -3.89 -9.00 19.63
C ALA A 94 -4.81 -10.06 20.26
N VAL A 95 -4.38 -10.72 21.35
CA VAL A 95 -5.20 -11.67 22.10
C VAL A 95 -6.42 -10.97 22.73
N GLU A 96 -6.22 -9.82 23.36
CA GLU A 96 -7.30 -9.01 23.93
C GLU A 96 -8.36 -8.64 22.88
N LEU A 97 -7.92 -8.10 21.74
CA LEU A 97 -8.80 -7.72 20.63
C LEU A 97 -9.54 -8.92 20.04
N GLY A 98 -8.85 -10.06 19.91
CA GLY A 98 -9.45 -11.30 19.42
C GLY A 98 -10.56 -11.81 20.35
N ARG A 99 -10.37 -11.77 21.67
CA ARG A 99 -11.40 -12.11 22.67
C ARG A 99 -12.61 -11.19 22.56
N SER A 100 -12.39 -9.88 22.53
CA SER A 100 -13.48 -8.90 22.40
C SER A 100 -14.28 -9.12 21.11
N TYR A 101 -13.62 -9.42 20.01
CA TYR A 101 -14.27 -9.74 18.74
C TYR A 101 -15.17 -10.98 18.87
N MET A 102 -14.66 -12.08 19.48
CA MET A 102 -15.39 -13.32 19.67
C MET A 102 -16.63 -13.11 20.56
N GLU A 103 -16.52 -12.31 21.61
CA GLU A 103 -17.66 -11.96 22.48
C GLU A 103 -18.76 -11.23 21.70
N ILE A 104 -18.39 -10.24 20.89
CA ILE A 104 -19.33 -9.49 20.04
C ILE A 104 -20.03 -10.42 19.03
N GLU A 105 -19.29 -11.28 18.37
CA GLU A 105 -19.84 -12.23 17.41
C GLU A 105 -20.79 -13.24 18.07
N ASN A 106 -20.48 -13.70 19.28
CA ASN A 106 -21.35 -14.57 20.05
C ASN A 106 -22.65 -13.88 20.46
N ILE A 107 -22.60 -12.61 20.87
CA ILE A 107 -23.78 -11.80 21.20
C ILE A 107 -24.67 -11.63 19.97
N LYS A 108 -24.09 -11.25 18.81
CA LYS A 108 -24.82 -11.13 17.56
C LYS A 108 -25.51 -12.43 17.16
N ARG A 109 -24.81 -13.54 17.26
CA ARG A 109 -25.37 -14.86 16.93
C ARG A 109 -26.52 -15.24 17.85
N SER A 110 -26.38 -14.98 19.16
CA SER A 110 -27.43 -15.22 20.12
C SER A 110 -28.66 -14.36 19.86
N ALA A 111 -28.48 -13.06 19.53
CA ALA A 111 -29.58 -12.17 19.21
C ALA A 111 -30.36 -12.62 17.97
N LEU A 112 -29.68 -13.15 16.94
CA LEU A 112 -30.33 -13.67 15.72
C LEU A 112 -31.19 -14.92 16.01
N ASN A 113 -30.88 -15.71 17.02
CA ASN A 113 -31.63 -16.89 17.38
C ASN A 113 -32.98 -16.55 18.07
N TYR A 114 -33.21 -15.30 18.47
CA TYR A 114 -34.46 -14.85 19.08
C TYR A 114 -35.39 -14.09 18.10
N LEU A 115 -34.96 -13.95 16.86
CA LEU A 115 -35.77 -13.37 15.77
C LEU A 115 -36.48 -14.48 15.02
#